data_1a37213362ad492dedb4109c7549241e
#
_entry.id   1a37213362ad492dedb4109c7549241e
#
_cell.length_a   1.000
_cell.length_b   1.000
_cell.length_c   1.000
_cell.angle_alpha   90.00
_cell.angle_beta   90.00
_cell.angle_gamma   90.00
#
_symmetry.space_group_name_H-M   'P 1'
#
loop_
_entity.id
_entity.type
_entity.pdbx_description
1 polymer ?
#
loop_
_entity_poly.entity_id
_entity_poly.type
_entity_poly.pdbx_seq_one_letter_code
_entity_poly.pdbx_strand_id
1 'polypeptide(L)'
;MYNCIYDCKYCFLQGLYSSANYLVFVNYEDFLNQIKNLVTRNKGKSITFFSGYDCDSLAMEKVTSFADFFLKNYLENKKITYEFRTKSLQINPFLKNNPSKNIIVAYSLLPGDLAQKFDIKAPSINLRIKSLKQLTSLGWQIGLRFDPLIYNNNWKISYKELISTILDEINTNYLHSVSFGSLRFPKQIFNTIST
;
A
#
# COMPACT_ATOMS: atom_id res chain seq x y z
N MET A 1 -12.75 -1.29 2.93
CA MET A 1 -12.73 -2.71 3.32
C MET A 1 -12.14 -2.82 4.71
N TYR A 2 -12.66 -3.74 5.54
CA TYR A 2 -12.07 -4.12 6.82
C TYR A 2 -11.50 -5.53 6.74
N ASN A 3 -10.45 -5.77 7.50
CA ASN A 3 -9.61 -6.95 7.47
C ASN A 3 -8.81 -7.13 6.16
N CYS A 4 -7.72 -7.87 6.23
CA CYS A 4 -6.81 -8.10 5.13
C CYS A 4 -6.66 -9.60 4.89
N ILE A 5 -6.59 -10.01 3.62
CA ILE A 5 -6.39 -11.42 3.26
C ILE A 5 -4.96 -11.90 3.50
N TYR A 6 -4.02 -10.96 3.67
CA TYR A 6 -2.63 -11.28 4.01
C TYR A 6 -2.48 -11.49 5.52
N ASP A 7 -1.72 -12.49 5.87
CA ASP A 7 -1.48 -12.90 7.25
C ASP A 7 -0.08 -12.43 7.70
N CYS A 8 0.10 -11.10 7.77
CA CYS A 8 1.38 -10.55 8.19
C CYS A 8 1.48 -10.57 9.71
N LYS A 9 2.45 -11.32 10.25
CA LYS A 9 2.61 -11.53 11.70
C LYS A 9 2.82 -10.26 12.53
N TYR A 10 3.29 -9.20 11.91
CA TYR A 10 3.51 -7.90 12.56
C TYR A 10 2.31 -6.93 12.40
N CYS A 11 1.21 -7.37 11.75
CA CYS A 11 0.15 -6.47 11.38
C CYS A 11 -0.84 -6.25 12.54
N PHE A 12 -1.05 -4.99 12.90
CA PHE A 12 -2.02 -4.62 13.94
C PHE A 12 -3.49 -4.96 13.57
N LEU A 13 -3.76 -5.18 12.28
CA LEU A 13 -5.11 -5.58 11.84
C LEU A 13 -5.56 -6.92 12.40
N GLN A 14 -4.63 -7.81 12.77
CA GLN A 14 -4.96 -9.11 13.34
C GLN A 14 -5.70 -9.02 14.69
N GLY A 15 -5.60 -7.88 15.37
CA GLY A 15 -6.30 -7.65 16.64
C GLY A 15 -7.21 -6.43 16.63
N LEU A 16 -7.38 -5.76 15.48
CA LEU A 16 -8.18 -4.54 15.40
C LEU A 16 -9.69 -4.82 15.43
N TYR A 17 -10.11 -5.88 14.76
CA TYR A 17 -11.50 -6.28 14.66
C TYR A 17 -11.72 -7.65 15.31
N SER A 18 -12.79 -7.78 16.08
CA SER A 18 -13.19 -9.05 16.73
C SER A 18 -13.81 -10.08 15.77
N SER A 19 -14.05 -9.69 14.52
CA SER A 19 -14.60 -10.57 13.48
C SER A 19 -13.52 -11.01 12.49
N ALA A 20 -13.51 -12.29 12.12
CA ALA A 20 -12.67 -12.83 11.07
C ALA A 20 -13.23 -12.57 9.65
N ASN A 21 -14.43 -12.01 9.52
CA ASN A 21 -15.04 -11.75 8.23
C ASN A 21 -14.38 -10.55 7.53
N TYR A 22 -14.30 -10.63 6.20
CA TYR A 22 -13.94 -9.48 5.36
C TYR A 22 -15.20 -8.65 5.10
N LEU A 23 -15.12 -7.34 5.36
CA LEU A 23 -16.19 -6.41 5.06
C LEU A 23 -15.78 -5.54 3.87
N VAL A 24 -16.57 -5.54 2.81
CA VAL A 24 -16.36 -4.72 1.62
C VAL A 24 -17.46 -3.68 1.53
N PHE A 25 -17.09 -2.40 1.45
CA PHE A 25 -18.00 -1.30 1.16
C PHE A 25 -18.18 -1.21 -0.35
N VAL A 26 -19.41 -1.22 -0.83
CA VAL A 26 -19.74 -1.21 -2.27
C VAL A 26 -20.26 0.13 -2.76
N ASN A 27 -20.47 1.08 -1.89
CA ASN A 27 -20.95 2.44 -2.16
C ASN A 27 -19.80 3.38 -2.58
N TYR A 28 -19.11 3.04 -3.67
CA TYR A 28 -17.88 3.72 -4.12
C TYR A 28 -18.09 5.20 -4.46
N GLU A 29 -19.25 5.54 -5.00
CA GLU A 29 -19.64 6.92 -5.31
C GLU A 29 -19.64 7.81 -4.06
N ASP A 30 -20.06 7.27 -2.91
CA ASP A 30 -20.07 8.00 -1.64
C ASP A 30 -18.66 8.39 -1.20
N PHE A 31 -17.66 7.51 -1.42
CA PHE A 31 -16.26 7.85 -1.16
C PHE A 31 -15.80 9.01 -2.03
N LEU A 32 -16.10 9.00 -3.34
CA LEU A 32 -15.75 10.10 -4.23
C LEU A 32 -16.44 11.41 -3.84
N ASN A 33 -17.71 11.35 -3.43
CA ASN A 33 -18.45 12.51 -2.96
C ASN A 33 -17.86 13.08 -1.66
N GLN A 34 -17.46 12.22 -0.71
CA GLN A 34 -16.78 12.66 0.51
C GLN A 34 -15.42 13.29 0.23
N ILE A 35 -14.64 12.74 -0.71
CA ILE A 35 -13.38 13.35 -1.17
C ILE A 35 -13.64 14.75 -1.72
N LYS A 36 -14.62 14.93 -2.62
CA LYS A 36 -14.99 16.23 -3.19
C LYS A 36 -15.38 17.23 -2.09
N ASN A 37 -16.19 16.79 -1.11
CA ASN A 37 -16.60 17.62 0.02
C ASN A 37 -15.41 18.04 0.89
N LEU A 38 -14.49 17.13 1.20
CA LEU A 38 -13.29 17.44 1.98
C LEU A 38 -12.37 18.42 1.26
N VAL A 39 -12.18 18.25 -0.03
CA VAL A 39 -11.39 19.16 -0.88
C VAL A 39 -12.02 20.56 -0.90
N THR A 40 -13.35 20.64 -1.06
CA THR A 40 -14.08 21.91 -1.07
C THR A 40 -13.96 22.65 0.26
N ARG A 41 -14.05 21.94 1.39
CA ARG A 41 -13.89 22.52 2.73
C ARG A 41 -12.46 22.96 3.05
N ASN A 42 -11.47 22.35 2.41
CA ASN A 42 -10.04 22.62 2.62
C ASN A 42 -9.39 23.30 1.42
N LYS A 43 -10.08 24.25 0.79
CA LYS A 43 -9.59 24.99 -0.38
C LYS A 43 -8.18 25.51 -0.18
N GLY A 44 -7.31 25.24 -1.16
CA GLY A 44 -5.94 25.74 -1.18
C GLY A 44 -4.93 24.87 -0.43
N LYS A 45 -5.34 23.90 0.40
CA LYS A 45 -4.43 22.97 1.10
C LYS A 45 -4.08 21.78 0.21
N SER A 46 -2.86 21.24 0.38
CA SER A 46 -2.49 19.93 -0.17
C SER A 46 -3.07 18.83 0.70
N ILE A 47 -3.73 17.83 0.07
CA ILE A 47 -4.40 16.75 0.76
C ILE A 47 -3.93 15.43 0.17
N THR A 48 -3.55 14.48 1.03
CA THR A 48 -3.26 13.11 0.63
C THR A 48 -4.33 12.18 1.19
N PHE A 49 -4.94 11.40 0.31
CA PHE A 49 -5.87 10.35 0.66
C PHE A 49 -5.17 9.00 0.58
N PHE A 50 -5.30 8.21 1.63
CA PHE A 50 -4.74 6.87 1.69
C PHE A 50 -5.85 5.83 1.52
N SER A 51 -5.73 4.99 0.49
CA SER A 51 -6.54 3.79 0.37
C SER A 51 -5.91 2.66 1.18
N GLY A 52 -6.74 1.81 1.77
CA GLY A 52 -6.27 0.60 2.44
C GLY A 52 -5.63 0.83 3.81
N TYR A 53 -6.17 1.76 4.62
CA TYR A 53 -5.71 1.93 6.00
C TYR A 53 -5.99 0.69 6.86
N ASP A 54 -7.19 0.11 6.73
CA ASP A 54 -7.66 -1.07 7.47
C ASP A 54 -7.60 -2.36 6.63
N CYS A 55 -6.86 -2.34 5.52
CA CYS A 55 -6.68 -3.47 4.61
C CYS A 55 -5.51 -3.22 3.66
N ASP A 56 -5.22 -4.17 2.77
CA ASP A 56 -4.39 -3.92 1.59
C ASP A 56 -5.26 -3.33 0.47
N SER A 57 -4.79 -2.26 -0.18
CA SER A 57 -5.58 -1.53 -1.18
C SER A 57 -5.98 -2.35 -2.41
N LEU A 58 -5.17 -3.34 -2.79
CA LEU A 58 -5.34 -4.10 -4.03
C LEU A 58 -5.53 -5.60 -3.84
N ALA A 59 -5.42 -6.11 -2.60
CA ALA A 59 -5.46 -7.55 -2.36
C ALA A 59 -6.77 -8.21 -2.83
N MET A 60 -7.88 -7.50 -2.75
CA MET A 60 -9.21 -7.95 -3.17
C MET A 60 -9.68 -7.35 -4.52
N GLU A 61 -8.79 -6.72 -5.28
CA GLU A 61 -9.16 -5.98 -6.50
C GLU A 61 -9.91 -6.83 -7.54
N LYS A 62 -9.57 -8.11 -7.68
CA LYS A 62 -10.29 -9.05 -8.57
C LYS A 62 -11.78 -9.20 -8.23
N VAL A 63 -12.15 -8.95 -6.97
CA VAL A 63 -13.53 -9.07 -6.48
C VAL A 63 -14.20 -7.71 -6.41
N THR A 64 -13.45 -6.71 -5.95
CA THR A 64 -14.00 -5.38 -5.66
C THR A 64 -14.01 -4.45 -6.85
N SER A 65 -13.05 -4.58 -7.76
CA SER A 65 -12.80 -3.64 -8.88
C SER A 65 -12.75 -2.16 -8.42
N PHE A 66 -12.37 -1.93 -7.16
CA PHE A 66 -12.39 -0.59 -6.56
C PHE A 66 -11.36 0.34 -7.19
N ALA A 67 -10.13 -0.16 -7.42
CA ALA A 67 -9.09 0.66 -8.01
C ALA A 67 -9.41 1.01 -9.47
N ASP A 68 -9.98 0.08 -10.24
CA ASP A 68 -10.42 0.35 -11.62
C ASP A 68 -11.53 1.40 -11.66
N PHE A 69 -12.53 1.29 -10.78
CA PHE A 69 -13.59 2.29 -10.61
C PHE A 69 -13.00 3.65 -10.20
N PHE A 70 -12.11 3.66 -9.22
CA PHE A 70 -11.51 4.88 -8.69
C PHE A 70 -10.70 5.62 -9.75
N LEU A 71 -9.84 4.93 -10.49
CA LEU A 71 -8.98 5.52 -11.53
C LEU A 71 -9.78 6.19 -12.66
N LYS A 72 -11.00 5.71 -12.92
CA LYS A 72 -11.90 6.30 -13.93
C LYS A 72 -12.69 7.52 -13.43
N ASN A 73 -12.83 7.69 -12.12
CA ASN A 73 -13.80 8.63 -11.55
C ASN A 73 -13.21 9.60 -10.51
N TYR A 74 -11.92 9.48 -10.14
CA TYR A 74 -11.33 10.33 -9.11
C TYR A 74 -11.24 11.80 -9.53
N LEU A 75 -11.20 12.68 -8.55
CA LEU A 75 -11.01 14.11 -8.77
C LEU A 75 -9.54 14.43 -9.03
N GLU A 76 -9.20 14.77 -10.27
CA GLU A 76 -7.86 15.24 -10.62
C GLU A 76 -7.65 16.70 -10.18
N ASN A 77 -6.68 16.92 -9.31
CA ASN A 77 -6.32 18.26 -8.82
C ASN A 77 -4.87 18.25 -8.36
N LYS A 78 -4.06 19.21 -8.79
CA LYS A 78 -2.62 19.33 -8.51
C LYS A 78 -2.26 19.31 -7.00
N LYS A 79 -3.21 19.63 -6.12
CA LYS A 79 -3.03 19.65 -4.67
C LYS A 79 -3.51 18.37 -3.97
N ILE A 80 -3.99 17.39 -4.72
CA ILE A 80 -4.54 16.15 -4.18
C ILE A 80 -3.66 15.01 -4.61
N THR A 81 -3.34 14.14 -3.67
CA THR A 81 -2.60 12.91 -3.92
C THR A 81 -3.39 11.74 -3.37
N TYR A 82 -3.40 10.62 -4.09
CA TYR A 82 -4.04 9.38 -3.67
C TYR A 82 -2.99 8.27 -3.61
N GLU A 83 -2.86 7.63 -2.46
CA GLU A 83 -1.92 6.52 -2.29
C GLU A 83 -2.67 5.19 -2.14
N PHE A 84 -2.36 4.26 -3.04
CA PHE A 84 -2.76 2.85 -2.94
C PHE A 84 -1.60 2.07 -2.32
N ARG A 85 -1.71 1.75 -1.03
CA ARG A 85 -0.68 0.97 -0.32
C ARG A 85 -0.98 -0.52 -0.42
N THR A 86 0.00 -1.31 -0.89
CA THR A 86 -0.25 -2.71 -1.22
C THR A 86 0.99 -3.61 -1.09
N LYS A 87 0.74 -4.91 -0.96
CA LYS A 87 1.66 -6.02 -1.22
C LYS A 87 1.21 -6.86 -2.42
N SER A 88 0.06 -6.52 -3.00
CA SER A 88 -0.61 -7.31 -4.03
C SER A 88 0.06 -7.19 -5.40
N LEU A 89 -0.13 -8.22 -6.21
CA LEU A 89 0.24 -8.22 -7.64
C LEU A 89 -0.94 -7.82 -8.54
N GLN A 90 -2.07 -7.42 -7.97
CA GLN A 90 -3.27 -7.07 -8.74
C GLN A 90 -3.21 -5.64 -9.27
N ILE A 91 -2.23 -5.38 -10.15
CA ILE A 91 -1.99 -4.06 -10.75
C ILE A 91 -2.74 -3.85 -12.07
N ASN A 92 -3.60 -4.77 -12.49
CA ASN A 92 -4.34 -4.68 -13.76
C ASN A 92 -5.09 -3.35 -13.97
N PRO A 93 -5.69 -2.70 -12.96
CA PRO A 93 -6.28 -1.37 -13.12
C PRO A 93 -5.29 -0.34 -13.65
N PHE A 94 -4.05 -0.39 -13.16
CA PHE A 94 -2.98 0.53 -13.57
C PHE A 94 -2.41 0.20 -14.96
N LEU A 95 -2.53 -1.06 -15.42
CA LEU A 95 -2.11 -1.45 -16.77
C LEU A 95 -3.10 -0.98 -17.84
N LYS A 96 -4.36 -0.74 -17.47
CA LYS A 96 -5.46 -0.38 -18.37
C LYS A 96 -5.76 1.12 -18.41
N ASN A 97 -5.27 1.86 -17.44
CA ASN A 97 -5.54 3.30 -17.31
C ASN A 97 -4.25 4.11 -17.53
N ASN A 98 -4.40 5.37 -17.88
CA ASN A 98 -3.27 6.28 -18.06
C ASN A 98 -2.68 6.70 -16.71
N PRO A 99 -1.33 6.81 -16.61
CA PRO A 99 -0.69 7.24 -15.39
C PRO A 99 -1.01 8.71 -15.06
N SER A 100 -1.11 9.01 -13.77
CA SER A 100 -1.32 10.35 -13.24
C SER A 100 -0.33 10.65 -12.12
N LYS A 101 0.16 11.89 -12.08
CA LYS A 101 1.04 12.37 -11.00
C LYS A 101 0.35 12.44 -9.63
N ASN A 102 -0.97 12.39 -9.61
CA ASN A 102 -1.78 12.40 -8.40
C ASN A 102 -1.94 11.02 -7.75
N ILE A 103 -1.61 9.95 -8.48
CA ILE A 103 -1.77 8.56 -8.04
C ILE A 103 -0.43 7.96 -7.72
N ILE A 104 -0.27 7.46 -6.51
CA ILE A 104 0.92 6.75 -6.04
C ILE A 104 0.55 5.31 -5.74
N VAL A 105 1.27 4.36 -6.33
CA VAL A 105 1.16 2.95 -5.96
C VAL A 105 2.31 2.62 -5.03
N ALA A 106 2.02 2.47 -3.75
CA ALA A 106 3.03 2.32 -2.71
C ALA A 106 3.15 0.86 -2.26
N TYR A 107 4.32 0.27 -2.42
CA TYR A 107 4.58 -1.11 -2.01
C TYR A 107 5.19 -1.19 -0.62
N SER A 108 4.57 -2.04 0.22
CA SER A 108 5.17 -2.45 1.50
C SER A 108 6.22 -3.53 1.26
N LEU A 109 7.42 -3.32 1.80
CA LEU A 109 8.63 -4.08 1.46
C LEU A 109 9.40 -4.47 2.71
N LEU A 110 9.88 -5.71 2.73
CA LEU A 110 10.80 -6.29 3.70
C LEU A 110 11.92 -7.03 2.98
N PRO A 111 13.12 -7.20 3.56
CA PRO A 111 14.10 -8.17 3.06
C PRO A 111 13.47 -9.55 2.87
N GLY A 112 13.94 -10.29 1.85
CA GLY A 112 13.29 -11.52 1.39
C GLY A 112 13.16 -12.61 2.47
N ASP A 113 14.18 -12.77 3.30
CA ASP A 113 14.19 -13.67 4.46
C ASP A 113 13.15 -13.28 5.52
N LEU A 114 13.05 -11.99 5.82
CA LEU A 114 12.05 -11.46 6.74
C LEU A 114 10.64 -11.54 6.15
N ALA A 115 10.49 -11.29 4.85
CA ALA A 115 9.20 -11.40 4.18
C ALA A 115 8.67 -12.83 4.20
N GLN A 116 9.51 -13.85 3.96
CA GLN A 116 9.13 -15.26 4.07
C GLN A 116 8.65 -15.62 5.48
N LYS A 117 9.27 -15.04 6.50
CA LYS A 117 8.96 -15.30 7.91
C LYS A 117 7.72 -14.58 8.41
N PHE A 118 7.45 -13.37 7.91
CA PHE A 118 6.47 -12.47 8.49
C PHE A 118 5.31 -12.10 7.55
N ASP A 119 5.50 -12.10 6.23
CA ASP A 119 4.46 -11.79 5.22
C ASP A 119 3.80 -13.07 4.68
N ILE A 120 3.21 -13.88 5.53
CA ILE A 120 2.88 -15.30 5.28
C ILE A 120 2.06 -15.56 4.02
N LYS A 121 0.98 -14.81 3.79
CA LYS A 121 0.08 -14.97 2.63
C LYS A 121 0.30 -13.94 1.54
N ALA A 122 1.30 -13.08 1.69
CA ALA A 122 1.57 -12.04 0.70
C ALA A 122 2.52 -12.55 -0.40
N PRO A 123 2.45 -12.00 -1.61
CA PRO A 123 3.38 -12.34 -2.69
C PRO A 123 4.84 -12.08 -2.31
N SER A 124 5.76 -12.85 -2.90
CA SER A 124 7.20 -12.69 -2.64
C SER A 124 7.70 -11.30 -3.02
N ILE A 125 8.81 -10.88 -2.41
CA ILE A 125 9.43 -9.59 -2.68
C ILE A 125 9.84 -9.46 -4.15
N ASN A 126 10.40 -10.51 -4.76
CA ASN A 126 10.77 -10.48 -6.16
C ASN A 126 9.58 -10.20 -7.10
N LEU A 127 8.41 -10.73 -6.78
CA LEU A 127 7.19 -10.45 -7.56
C LEU A 127 6.71 -9.01 -7.34
N ARG A 128 6.82 -8.48 -6.12
CA ARG A 128 6.48 -7.07 -5.83
C ARG A 128 7.43 -6.12 -6.57
N ILE A 129 8.73 -6.44 -6.65
CA ILE A 129 9.72 -5.67 -7.43
C ILE A 129 9.39 -5.70 -8.92
N LYS A 130 8.99 -6.86 -9.48
CA LYS A 130 8.51 -6.93 -10.87
C LYS A 130 7.30 -6.03 -11.12
N SER A 131 6.36 -5.96 -10.18
CA SER A 131 5.22 -5.04 -10.28
C SER A 131 5.64 -3.57 -10.23
N LEU A 132 6.59 -3.21 -9.35
CA LEU A 132 7.18 -1.86 -9.30
C LEU A 132 7.86 -1.49 -10.62
N LYS A 133 8.66 -2.40 -11.19
CA LYS A 133 9.30 -2.21 -12.50
C LYS A 133 8.25 -1.94 -13.59
N GLN A 134 7.20 -2.75 -13.65
CA GLN A 134 6.13 -2.60 -14.64
C GLN A 134 5.37 -1.29 -14.47
N LEU A 135 5.04 -0.90 -13.25
CA LEU A 135 4.38 0.37 -12.96
C LEU A 135 5.22 1.57 -13.39
N THR A 136 6.52 1.57 -13.06
CA THR A 136 7.42 2.67 -13.43
C THR A 136 7.71 2.72 -14.92
N SER A 137 7.72 1.58 -15.64
CA SER A 137 7.86 1.57 -17.10
C SER A 137 6.65 2.19 -17.83
N LEU A 138 5.50 2.18 -17.17
CA LEU A 138 4.27 2.81 -17.67
C LEU A 138 4.12 4.28 -17.24
N GLY A 139 5.00 4.77 -16.37
CA GLY A 139 4.96 6.17 -15.92
C GLY A 139 4.18 6.41 -14.62
N TRP A 140 3.76 5.37 -13.90
CA TRP A 140 3.08 5.52 -12.61
C TRP A 140 4.05 5.94 -11.52
N GLN A 141 3.62 6.88 -10.66
CA GLN A 141 4.35 7.23 -9.46
C GLN A 141 4.28 6.08 -8.46
N ILE A 142 5.44 5.71 -7.90
CA ILE A 142 5.54 4.65 -6.90
C ILE A 142 6.03 5.18 -5.56
N GLY A 143 5.63 4.48 -4.48
CA GLY A 143 6.18 4.67 -3.13
C GLY A 143 6.81 3.39 -2.60
N LEU A 144 7.94 3.52 -1.91
CA LEU A 144 8.56 2.40 -1.19
C LEU A 144 8.27 2.56 0.30
N ARG A 145 7.68 1.55 0.93
CA ARG A 145 7.23 1.57 2.32
C ARG A 145 7.91 0.46 3.10
N PHE A 146 8.99 0.81 3.80
CA PHE A 146 9.69 -0.05 4.74
C PHE A 146 9.08 0.13 6.14
N ASP A 147 7.83 -0.29 6.29
CA ASP A 147 7.03 -0.10 7.50
C ASP A 147 6.26 -1.41 7.81
N PRO A 148 6.70 -2.14 8.87
CA PRO A 148 7.76 -1.80 9.82
C PRO A 148 9.17 -2.18 9.36
N LEU A 149 10.18 -1.48 9.89
CA LEU A 149 11.55 -1.99 9.91
C LEU A 149 11.63 -3.11 10.95
N ILE A 150 12.10 -4.28 10.54
CA ILE A 150 12.28 -5.43 11.43
C ILE A 150 13.77 -5.63 11.65
N TYR A 151 14.19 -5.57 12.92
CA TYR A 151 15.56 -5.77 13.32
C TYR A 151 15.93 -7.27 13.31
N ASN A 152 17.09 -7.59 12.75
CA ASN A 152 17.81 -8.85 12.93
C ASN A 152 19.33 -8.56 12.89
N ASN A 153 20.16 -9.57 13.17
CA ASN A 153 21.61 -9.36 13.22
C ASN A 153 22.22 -8.80 11.94
N ASN A 154 21.61 -9.09 10.78
CA ASN A 154 22.08 -8.68 9.45
C ASN A 154 21.23 -7.57 8.82
N TRP A 155 20.35 -6.91 9.58
CA TRP A 155 19.34 -6.00 9.03
C TRP A 155 19.92 -4.92 8.09
N LYS A 156 21.08 -4.34 8.43
CA LYS A 156 21.70 -3.29 7.61
C LYS A 156 22.07 -3.80 6.22
N ILE A 157 22.63 -5.00 6.14
CA ILE A 157 23.03 -5.64 4.89
C ILE A 157 21.78 -6.00 4.09
N SER A 158 20.82 -6.70 4.70
CA SER A 158 19.61 -7.16 4.03
C SER A 158 18.76 -6.01 3.47
N TYR A 159 18.60 -4.90 4.23
CA TYR A 159 17.87 -3.73 3.72
C TYR A 159 18.64 -2.99 2.64
N LYS A 160 19.98 -2.88 2.75
CA LYS A 160 20.83 -2.28 1.71
C LYS A 160 20.71 -3.05 0.39
N GLU A 161 20.83 -4.38 0.44
CA GLU A 161 20.68 -5.25 -0.73
C GLU A 161 19.30 -5.12 -1.37
N LEU A 162 18.24 -5.15 -0.54
CA LEU A 162 16.87 -4.96 -1.03
C LEU A 162 16.70 -3.61 -1.73
N ILE A 163 17.17 -2.52 -1.12
CA ILE A 163 17.05 -1.17 -1.70
C ILE A 163 17.86 -1.07 -3.00
N SER A 164 19.10 -1.58 -3.03
CA SER A 164 19.91 -1.61 -4.25
C SER A 164 19.17 -2.36 -5.37
N THR A 165 18.73 -3.59 -5.11
CA THR A 165 17.97 -4.38 -6.07
C THR A 165 16.74 -3.65 -6.61
N ILE A 166 16.00 -2.96 -5.75
CA ILE A 166 14.82 -2.20 -6.20
C ILE A 166 15.24 -1.05 -7.11
N LEU A 167 16.25 -0.26 -6.71
CA LEU A 167 16.71 0.91 -7.48
C LEU A 167 17.28 0.53 -8.84
N ASP A 168 17.93 -0.64 -8.95
CA ASP A 168 18.46 -1.18 -10.21
C ASP A 168 17.34 -1.64 -11.17
N GLU A 169 16.18 -2.01 -10.63
CA GLU A 169 15.07 -2.56 -11.44
C GLU A 169 14.03 -1.53 -11.87
N ILE A 170 13.87 -0.42 -11.14
CA ILE A 170 12.83 0.58 -11.39
C ILE A 170 13.33 1.78 -12.18
N ASN A 171 12.42 2.49 -12.85
CA ASN A 171 12.72 3.84 -13.33
C ASN A 171 12.57 4.84 -12.18
N THR A 172 13.68 5.29 -11.62
CA THR A 172 13.73 6.17 -10.44
C THR A 172 13.11 7.55 -10.67
N ASN A 173 12.90 7.99 -11.92
CA ASN A 173 12.17 9.23 -12.24
C ASN A 173 10.72 9.20 -11.76
N TYR A 174 10.17 8.00 -11.52
CA TYR A 174 8.81 7.80 -11.02
C TYR A 174 8.78 7.40 -9.54
N LEU A 175 9.92 7.45 -8.85
CA LEU A 175 9.96 7.24 -7.39
C LEU A 175 9.50 8.51 -6.67
N HIS A 176 8.25 8.50 -6.21
CA HIS A 176 7.66 9.64 -5.50
C HIS A 176 8.22 9.79 -4.08
N SER A 177 8.31 8.68 -3.33
CA SER A 177 8.68 8.75 -1.91
C SER A 177 9.15 7.42 -1.36
N VAL A 178 9.99 7.52 -0.34
CA VAL A 178 10.42 6.39 0.50
C VAL A 178 10.05 6.70 1.93
N SER A 179 9.50 5.72 2.67
CA SER A 179 9.23 5.86 4.09
C SER A 179 9.77 4.68 4.89
N PHE A 180 10.23 4.99 6.08
CA PHE A 180 10.69 4.02 7.08
C PHE A 180 9.85 4.19 8.35
N GLY A 181 9.41 3.09 8.93
CA GLY A 181 8.62 3.09 10.15
C GLY A 181 9.09 2.01 11.13
N SER A 182 9.03 2.31 12.41
CA SER A 182 9.25 1.31 13.46
C SER A 182 8.01 0.42 13.63
N LEU A 183 8.21 -0.77 14.17
CA LEU A 183 7.11 -1.65 14.56
C LEU A 183 6.24 -0.96 15.63
N ARG A 184 4.95 -0.91 15.41
CA ARG A 184 3.97 -0.26 16.29
C ARG A 184 2.74 -1.13 16.44
N PHE A 185 2.34 -1.35 17.68
CA PHE A 185 1.08 -1.97 18.03
C PHE A 185 0.28 -1.06 18.97
N PRO A 186 -1.04 -1.00 18.83
CA PRO A 186 -1.89 -0.47 19.89
C PRO A 186 -1.60 -1.19 21.22
N LYS A 187 -1.55 -0.45 22.32
CA LYS A 187 -1.21 -1.01 23.65
C LYS A 187 -2.04 -2.23 24.02
N GLN A 188 -3.30 -2.22 23.65
CA GLN A 188 -4.24 -3.31 23.92
C GLN A 188 -3.85 -4.60 23.19
N ILE A 189 -3.49 -4.49 21.90
CA ILE A 189 -3.03 -5.63 21.09
C ILE A 189 -1.68 -6.13 21.59
N PHE A 190 -0.76 -5.21 21.93
CA PHE A 190 0.54 -5.57 22.47
C PHE A 190 0.41 -6.41 23.75
N ASN A 191 -0.45 -6.01 24.67
CA ASN A 191 -0.69 -6.77 25.90
C ASN A 191 -1.23 -8.18 25.62
N THR A 192 -2.14 -8.32 24.65
CA THR A 192 -2.71 -9.63 24.27
C THR A 192 -1.66 -10.57 23.64
N ILE A 193 -0.70 -10.04 22.91
CA ILE A 193 0.37 -10.84 22.27
C ILE A 193 1.48 -11.21 23.26
N SER A 194 1.67 -10.41 24.31
CA SER A 194 2.76 -10.58 25.30
C SER A 194 2.41 -11.52 26.44
N THR A 195 1.15 -11.94 26.55
CA THR A 195 0.66 -12.97 27.49
C THR A 195 0.64 -14.34 26.85
#